data_2f253cd6fb6e4ceae483a22657608c68
#
_entry.id   2f253cd6fb6e4ceae483a22657608c68
#
_cell.length_a   1.000
_cell.length_b   1.000
_cell.length_c   1.000
_cell.angle_alpha   90.00
_cell.angle_beta   90.00
_cell.angle_gamma   90.00
#
_symmetry.space_group_name_H-M   'P 1'
#
loop_
_entity.id
_entity.type
_entity.pdbx_description
1 polymer ?
#
loop_
_entity_poly.entity_id
_entity_poly.type
_entity_poly.pdbx_seq_one_letter_code
_entity_poly.pdbx_strand_id
1 'polypeptide(L)'
;MKLYFIPLVLLLTNISCQKKKNTPLVLSSNGNINTITVVMANQLWAGTIGQAVRDMYAYPAEGLPQQEPLFDLKQIPPEVFTGFAQSSRSVLWVGIRNQTNVRIDKNTYAQPQTVAVFTAPTPTALTEIIVSQSEKVINTLRIQERAERLRRIRKSTYTKHGLDKKFGLTLTMPSAYKTFKENETTSWFQRETQKGHINLLVTTTPYDEDIVDEQNLEKIIILHDSIGKAFIPGRLPNSYFITEKAYEPYIYSTTFGKKPALEIRGTWEVKGDFMAGPFLQYIINDKPNNRNIVLEGFVFAPSTAKRDYVFEIETVLRSLQETR
;
A
#
# COMPACT_ATOMS: atom_id res chain seq x y z
N MET A 1 12.90 -55.67 -72.50
CA MET A 1 12.62 -55.60 -71.03
C MET A 1 13.64 -54.68 -70.41
N LYS A 2 13.29 -53.41 -70.22
CA LYS A 2 14.21 -52.36 -69.62
C LYS A 2 13.86 -52.19 -68.17
N LEU A 3 14.74 -52.58 -67.27
CA LEU A 3 14.66 -52.34 -65.81
C LEU A 3 15.01 -50.88 -65.54
N TYR A 4 14.11 -50.14 -64.93
CA TYR A 4 14.36 -48.79 -64.40
C TYR A 4 14.76 -48.95 -62.91
N PHE A 5 15.97 -48.54 -62.60
CA PHE A 5 16.51 -48.40 -61.25
C PHE A 5 16.05 -47.04 -60.70
N ILE A 6 15.23 -47.03 -59.65
CA ILE A 6 14.83 -45.85 -58.91
C ILE A 6 15.79 -45.68 -57.74
N PRO A 7 16.58 -44.60 -57.62
CA PRO A 7 17.35 -44.36 -56.42
C PRO A 7 16.50 -43.88 -55.27
N LEU A 8 16.51 -44.63 -54.18
CA LEU A 8 15.88 -44.26 -52.90
C LEU A 8 16.73 -43.17 -52.21
N VAL A 9 16.28 -41.92 -52.24
CA VAL A 9 16.92 -40.81 -51.53
C VAL A 9 16.49 -40.83 -50.08
N LEU A 10 17.42 -41.24 -49.19
CA LEU A 10 17.22 -41.26 -47.74
C LEU A 10 17.34 -39.82 -47.21
N LEU A 11 16.20 -39.20 -46.89
CA LEU A 11 16.15 -37.86 -46.25
C LEU A 11 16.49 -38.01 -44.76
N LEU A 12 17.72 -37.73 -44.38
CA LEU A 12 18.16 -37.61 -42.97
C LEU A 12 17.61 -36.31 -42.37
N THR A 13 16.48 -36.39 -41.68
CA THR A 13 15.97 -35.27 -40.85
C THR A 13 16.81 -35.15 -39.61
N ASN A 14 17.69 -34.14 -39.58
CA ASN A 14 18.38 -33.73 -38.37
C ASN A 14 17.36 -33.15 -37.37
N ILE A 15 16.91 -33.96 -36.39
CA ILE A 15 16.15 -33.50 -35.25
C ILE A 15 17.14 -32.75 -34.32
N SER A 16 17.29 -31.46 -34.54
CA SER A 16 18.00 -30.56 -33.63
C SER A 16 17.21 -30.46 -32.34
N CYS A 17 17.59 -31.19 -31.31
CA CYS A 17 17.15 -30.96 -29.95
C CYS A 17 17.62 -29.59 -29.49
N GLN A 18 16.80 -28.56 -29.65
CA GLN A 18 17.02 -27.30 -28.97
C GLN A 18 16.99 -27.56 -27.45
N LYS A 19 18.16 -27.52 -26.81
CA LYS A 19 18.27 -27.45 -25.35
C LYS A 19 17.45 -26.24 -24.90
N LYS A 20 16.23 -26.47 -24.34
CA LYS A 20 15.52 -25.46 -23.58
C LYS A 20 16.51 -24.95 -22.53
N LYS A 21 16.90 -23.66 -22.62
CA LYS A 21 17.60 -22.99 -21.53
C LYS A 21 16.75 -23.19 -20.28
N ASN A 22 17.21 -23.98 -19.33
CA ASN A 22 16.63 -24.09 -18.01
C ASN A 22 16.74 -22.72 -17.37
N THR A 23 15.73 -21.87 -17.56
CA THR A 23 15.59 -20.67 -16.76
C THR A 23 15.41 -21.14 -15.31
N PRO A 24 16.27 -20.74 -14.38
CA PRO A 24 16.12 -21.16 -12.99
C PRO A 24 14.70 -20.83 -12.53
N LEU A 25 14.03 -21.80 -11.92
CA LEU A 25 12.67 -21.63 -11.41
C LEU A 25 12.72 -20.59 -10.29
N VAL A 26 12.33 -19.36 -10.61
CA VAL A 26 12.24 -18.28 -9.62
C VAL A 26 11.03 -18.58 -8.73
N LEU A 27 11.26 -18.76 -7.44
CA LEU A 27 10.22 -19.01 -6.45
C LEU A 27 9.24 -17.82 -6.39
N SER A 28 7.94 -18.10 -6.28
CA SER A 28 6.97 -17.06 -5.97
C SER A 28 7.17 -16.59 -4.53
N SER A 29 7.22 -15.28 -4.31
CA SER A 29 7.30 -14.75 -2.96
C SER A 29 6.03 -14.97 -2.16
N ASN A 30 6.16 -15.09 -0.85
CA ASN A 30 5.06 -15.25 0.10
C ASN A 30 5.11 -14.20 1.22
N GLY A 31 4.14 -14.28 2.11
CA GLY A 31 4.02 -13.45 3.31
C GLY A 31 2.77 -12.58 3.32
N ASN A 32 2.39 -12.18 4.54
CA ASN A 32 1.32 -11.22 4.74
C ASN A 32 1.75 -9.84 4.24
N ILE A 33 0.78 -9.01 3.92
CA ILE A 33 1.03 -7.60 3.62
C ILE A 33 1.61 -6.92 4.88
N ASN A 34 2.50 -5.95 4.69
CA ASN A 34 3.15 -5.18 5.75
C ASN A 34 3.92 -6.04 6.78
N THR A 35 4.45 -7.19 6.35
CA THR A 35 5.30 -8.04 7.18
C THR A 35 6.72 -8.09 6.62
N ILE A 36 7.72 -7.82 7.47
CA ILE A 36 9.14 -7.89 7.15
C ILE A 36 9.77 -9.08 7.87
N THR A 37 10.49 -9.92 7.12
CA THR A 37 11.39 -10.91 7.71
C THR A 37 12.73 -10.25 7.98
N VAL A 38 13.10 -10.13 9.26
CA VAL A 38 14.37 -9.56 9.72
C VAL A 38 15.39 -10.69 9.91
N VAL A 39 16.33 -10.76 9.01
CA VAL A 39 17.45 -11.75 9.08
C VAL A 39 18.57 -11.13 9.89
N MET A 40 18.69 -11.53 11.15
CA MET A 40 19.64 -10.97 12.11
C MET A 40 19.96 -12.00 13.20
N ALA A 41 21.23 -12.06 13.61
CA ALA A 41 21.65 -12.91 14.74
C ALA A 41 20.88 -12.55 16.03
N ASN A 42 20.51 -13.55 16.82
CA ASN A 42 19.69 -13.37 18.04
C ASN A 42 20.31 -12.36 19.03
N GLN A 43 21.63 -12.35 19.18
CA GLN A 43 22.32 -11.40 20.05
C GLN A 43 22.18 -9.95 19.59
N LEU A 44 22.27 -9.70 18.27
CA LEU A 44 22.06 -8.35 17.71
C LEU A 44 20.60 -7.93 17.84
N TRP A 45 19.66 -8.86 17.65
CA TRP A 45 18.23 -8.59 17.81
C TRP A 45 17.83 -8.22 19.23
N ALA A 46 18.42 -8.88 20.24
CA ALA A 46 18.19 -8.58 21.64
C ALA A 46 18.85 -7.27 22.11
N GLY A 47 19.82 -6.74 21.34
CA GLY A 47 20.59 -5.54 21.68
C GLY A 47 20.07 -4.25 21.04
N THR A 48 20.92 -3.21 21.08
CA THR A 48 20.62 -1.86 20.58
C THR A 48 20.32 -1.83 19.07
N ILE A 49 20.96 -2.70 18.28
CA ILE A 49 20.72 -2.79 16.84
C ILE A 49 19.29 -3.27 16.56
N GLY A 50 18.86 -4.33 17.28
CA GLY A 50 17.48 -4.82 17.15
C GLY A 50 16.45 -3.79 17.66
N GLN A 51 16.80 -2.99 18.68
CA GLN A 51 15.96 -1.89 19.12
C GLN A 51 15.83 -0.82 18.01
N ALA A 52 16.93 -0.40 17.39
CA ALA A 52 16.89 0.55 16.26
C ALA A 52 16.03 0.04 15.09
N VAL A 53 16.09 -1.26 14.78
CA VAL A 53 15.21 -1.85 13.74
C VAL A 53 13.74 -1.75 14.15
N ARG A 54 13.39 -2.04 15.41
CA ARG A 54 12.00 -1.91 15.90
C ARG A 54 11.53 -0.46 15.88
N ASP A 55 12.35 0.46 16.33
CA ASP A 55 12.02 1.89 16.39
C ASP A 55 11.80 2.48 14.99
N MET A 56 12.56 2.02 13.97
CA MET A 56 12.43 2.55 12.61
C MET A 56 11.37 1.85 11.77
N TYR A 57 11.16 0.54 11.93
CA TYR A 57 10.29 -0.23 11.02
C TYR A 57 8.97 -0.65 11.64
N ALA A 58 8.87 -0.65 12.97
CA ALA A 58 7.64 -0.96 13.71
C ALA A 58 7.11 0.24 14.52
N TYR A 59 7.49 1.48 14.15
CA TYR A 59 6.88 2.66 14.76
C TYR A 59 5.36 2.69 14.48
N PRO A 60 4.59 3.37 15.30
CA PRO A 60 3.14 3.45 15.12
C PRO A 60 2.76 4.05 13.77
N ALA A 61 1.87 3.39 13.04
CA ALA A 61 1.30 3.92 11.80
C ALA A 61 0.41 5.13 12.13
N GLU A 62 0.61 6.20 11.37
CA GLU A 62 -0.07 7.49 11.59
C GLU A 62 -1.56 7.45 11.24
N GLY A 63 -2.35 8.26 11.95
CA GLY A 63 -3.78 8.42 11.73
C GLY A 63 -4.61 7.25 12.25
N LEU A 64 -4.06 6.37 13.08
CA LEU A 64 -4.79 5.28 13.71
C LEU A 64 -5.17 5.63 15.16
N PRO A 65 -6.40 5.32 15.62
CA PRO A 65 -6.83 5.59 16.99
C PRO A 65 -6.15 4.70 18.04
N GLN A 66 -5.49 3.64 17.61
CA GLN A 66 -4.70 2.74 18.43
C GLN A 66 -3.31 2.57 17.82
N GLN A 67 -2.30 2.43 18.66
CA GLN A 67 -0.94 2.19 18.17
C GLN A 67 -0.84 0.81 17.53
N GLU A 68 -0.64 0.79 16.23
CA GLU A 68 -0.38 -0.39 15.44
C GLU A 68 0.94 -0.19 14.68
N PRO A 69 1.84 -1.19 14.64
CA PRO A 69 3.14 -1.01 14.01
C PRO A 69 3.00 -0.83 12.50
N LEU A 70 3.85 0.00 11.90
CA LEU A 70 3.90 0.19 10.45
C LEU A 70 4.11 -1.12 9.71
N PHE A 71 5.06 -1.95 10.20
CA PHE A 71 5.29 -3.32 9.74
C PHE A 71 5.32 -4.30 10.90
N ASP A 72 4.79 -5.49 10.69
CA ASP A 72 5.04 -6.64 11.55
C ASP A 72 6.45 -7.16 11.29
N LEU A 73 7.27 -7.27 12.33
CA LEU A 73 8.62 -7.77 12.22
C LEU A 73 8.70 -9.24 12.66
N LYS A 74 9.26 -10.10 11.81
CA LYS A 74 9.53 -11.50 12.10
C LYS A 74 11.03 -11.74 12.02
N GLN A 75 11.70 -11.79 13.17
CA GLN A 75 13.13 -12.04 13.22
C GLN A 75 13.40 -13.53 13.05
N ILE A 76 14.43 -13.83 12.27
CA ILE A 76 15.04 -15.17 12.16
C ILE A 76 16.57 -15.03 12.12
N PRO A 77 17.33 -15.96 12.71
CA PRO A 77 18.78 -15.94 12.59
C PRO A 77 19.23 -16.32 11.17
N PRO A 78 20.42 -15.85 10.72
CA PRO A 78 20.91 -16.05 9.35
C PRO A 78 20.99 -17.52 8.94
N GLU A 79 21.28 -18.42 9.87
CA GLU A 79 21.48 -19.86 9.64
C GLU A 79 20.20 -20.55 9.15
N VAL A 80 19.03 -20.03 9.55
CA VAL A 80 17.72 -20.58 9.12
C VAL A 80 17.10 -19.83 7.95
N PHE A 81 17.77 -18.78 7.44
CA PHE A 81 17.31 -18.07 6.25
C PHE A 81 17.67 -18.85 4.98
N THR A 82 17.06 -20.02 4.82
CA THR A 82 17.26 -20.95 3.71
C THR A 82 15.92 -21.43 3.15
N GLY A 83 15.92 -21.99 1.95
CA GLY A 83 14.75 -22.63 1.36
C GLY A 83 13.48 -21.75 1.41
N PHE A 84 12.43 -22.23 2.11
CA PHE A 84 11.16 -21.52 2.19
C PHE A 84 11.26 -20.14 2.86
N ALA A 85 12.14 -19.94 3.83
CA ALA A 85 12.33 -18.64 4.48
C ALA A 85 12.82 -17.57 3.50
N GLN A 86 13.59 -17.95 2.48
CA GLN A 86 14.08 -17.05 1.43
C GLN A 86 12.97 -16.57 0.49
N SER A 87 11.78 -17.20 0.49
CA SER A 87 10.66 -16.75 -0.31
C SER A 87 9.86 -15.61 0.34
N SER A 88 10.25 -15.11 1.51
CA SER A 88 9.65 -13.91 2.14
C SER A 88 9.74 -12.71 1.21
N ARG A 89 8.61 -12.00 0.99
CA ARG A 89 8.55 -10.90 0.02
C ARG A 89 9.36 -9.69 0.42
N SER A 90 9.33 -9.32 1.68
CA SER A 90 10.05 -8.18 2.26
C SER A 90 11.05 -8.69 3.28
N VAL A 91 12.35 -8.47 3.01
CA VAL A 91 13.45 -8.95 3.84
C VAL A 91 14.33 -7.78 4.24
N LEU A 92 14.69 -7.75 5.52
CA LEU A 92 15.70 -6.85 6.07
C LEU A 92 16.86 -7.72 6.59
N TRP A 93 17.98 -7.69 5.89
CA TRP A 93 19.19 -8.44 6.28
C TRP A 93 20.15 -7.51 7.03
N VAL A 94 20.45 -7.80 8.28
CA VAL A 94 21.24 -6.94 9.15
C VAL A 94 22.37 -7.74 9.82
N GLY A 95 23.61 -7.27 9.69
CA GLY A 95 24.72 -7.98 10.29
C GLY A 95 26.04 -7.22 10.35
N ILE A 96 26.92 -7.61 11.28
CA ILE A 96 28.29 -7.08 11.37
C ILE A 96 29.13 -7.69 10.26
N ARG A 97 29.83 -6.86 9.49
CA ARG A 97 30.75 -7.21 8.41
C ARG A 97 31.86 -6.17 8.33
N ASN A 98 32.98 -6.52 7.71
CA ASN A 98 34.16 -5.65 7.64
C ASN A 98 33.94 -4.31 6.89
N GLN A 99 32.86 -4.21 6.11
CA GLN A 99 32.56 -3.02 5.31
C GLN A 99 31.14 -2.51 5.59
N THR A 100 31.02 -1.18 5.65
CA THR A 100 29.72 -0.52 5.68
C THR A 100 29.09 -0.61 4.28
N ASN A 101 27.88 -1.17 4.23
CA ASN A 101 27.12 -1.27 2.98
C ASN A 101 25.62 -1.19 3.26
N VAL A 102 24.93 -0.41 2.44
CA VAL A 102 23.46 -0.37 2.39
C VAL A 102 23.02 -0.56 0.94
N ARG A 103 22.29 -1.61 0.67
CA ARG A 103 21.74 -1.88 -0.66
C ARG A 103 20.32 -2.41 -0.60
N ILE A 104 19.59 -2.21 -1.67
CA ILE A 104 18.24 -2.74 -1.86
C ILE A 104 18.23 -3.58 -3.12
N ASP A 105 18.16 -4.88 -2.96
CA ASP A 105 18.14 -5.84 -4.04
C ASP A 105 16.69 -6.24 -4.36
N LYS A 106 16.43 -6.49 -5.64
CA LYS A 106 15.11 -6.97 -6.12
C LYS A 106 15.21 -8.41 -6.61
N ASN A 107 14.22 -9.23 -6.21
CA ASN A 107 14.05 -10.59 -6.72
C ASN A 107 15.29 -11.50 -6.53
N THR A 108 15.97 -11.38 -5.39
CA THR A 108 17.18 -12.14 -5.11
C THR A 108 16.93 -13.64 -4.95
N TYR A 109 15.88 -14.01 -4.21
CA TYR A 109 15.55 -15.40 -3.89
C TYR A 109 14.15 -15.78 -4.39
N ALA A 110 13.25 -14.81 -4.53
CA ALA A 110 11.88 -15.01 -4.94
C ALA A 110 11.35 -13.80 -5.71
N GLN A 111 10.18 -13.90 -6.35
CA GLN A 111 9.60 -12.81 -7.12
C GLN A 111 8.09 -12.66 -6.85
N PRO A 112 7.59 -11.42 -6.60
CA PRO A 112 8.34 -10.18 -6.37
C PRO A 112 8.98 -10.14 -4.99
N GLN A 113 10.20 -9.65 -4.85
CA GLN A 113 10.91 -9.57 -3.56
C GLN A 113 11.73 -8.29 -3.46
N THR A 114 11.81 -7.73 -2.24
CA THR A 114 12.77 -6.68 -1.88
C THR A 114 13.59 -7.16 -0.69
N VAL A 115 14.91 -7.15 -0.84
CA VAL A 115 15.88 -7.45 0.19
C VAL A 115 16.70 -6.19 0.48
N ALA A 116 16.48 -5.57 1.63
CA ALA A 116 17.31 -4.47 2.10
C ALA A 116 18.42 -5.06 2.98
N VAL A 117 19.67 -4.72 2.67
CA VAL A 117 20.85 -5.25 3.36
C VAL A 117 21.57 -4.10 4.06
N PHE A 118 21.84 -4.29 5.35
CA PHE A 118 22.62 -3.37 6.18
C PHE A 118 23.80 -4.12 6.78
N THR A 119 25.02 -3.66 6.50
CA THR A 119 26.22 -4.18 7.12
C THR A 119 27.14 -3.05 7.56
N ALA A 120 27.84 -3.23 8.68
CA ALA A 120 28.89 -2.32 9.14
C ALA A 120 29.88 -3.06 10.05
N PRO A 121 31.10 -2.53 10.28
CA PRO A 121 32.11 -3.20 11.08
C PRO A 121 31.84 -3.15 12.59
N THR A 122 31.06 -2.17 13.06
CA THR A 122 30.77 -1.99 14.49
C THR A 122 29.27 -1.86 14.74
N PRO A 123 28.80 -2.20 15.96
CA PRO A 123 27.40 -2.00 16.34
C PRO A 123 26.93 -0.54 16.18
N THR A 124 27.76 0.43 16.57
CA THR A 124 27.45 1.86 16.45
C THR A 124 27.23 2.27 15.00
N ALA A 125 28.18 1.97 14.12
CA ALA A 125 28.07 2.30 12.69
C ALA A 125 26.86 1.59 12.04
N LEU A 126 26.54 0.35 12.47
CA LEU A 126 25.36 -0.36 11.96
C LEU A 126 24.06 0.28 12.39
N THR A 127 23.96 0.74 13.65
CA THR A 127 22.80 1.48 14.17
C THR A 127 22.62 2.80 13.41
N GLU A 128 23.68 3.56 13.20
CA GLU A 128 23.64 4.85 12.48
C GLU A 128 23.12 4.70 11.05
N ILE A 129 23.59 3.71 10.30
CA ILE A 129 23.11 3.50 8.92
C ILE A 129 21.67 2.96 8.87
N ILE A 130 21.23 2.14 9.86
CA ILE A 130 19.84 1.70 9.96
C ILE A 130 18.93 2.91 10.13
N VAL A 131 19.25 3.81 11.04
CA VAL A 131 18.46 5.03 11.30
C VAL A 131 18.48 5.96 10.09
N SER A 132 19.68 6.33 9.58
CA SER A 132 19.81 7.30 8.50
C SER A 132 19.24 6.86 7.14
N GLN A 133 19.13 5.55 6.89
CA GLN A 133 18.60 5.00 5.63
C GLN A 133 17.20 4.41 5.77
N SER A 134 16.61 4.46 6.97
CA SER A 134 15.30 3.84 7.25
C SER A 134 14.21 4.37 6.33
N GLU A 135 14.07 5.66 6.16
CA GLU A 135 13.04 6.30 5.34
C GLU A 135 13.05 5.79 3.89
N LYS A 136 14.23 5.77 3.27
CA LYS A 136 14.39 5.26 1.89
C LYS A 136 13.97 3.80 1.76
N VAL A 137 14.35 2.97 2.74
CA VAL A 137 14.01 1.53 2.74
C VAL A 137 12.52 1.34 2.99
N ILE A 138 11.94 2.04 3.97
CA ILE A 138 10.50 2.01 4.28
C ILE A 138 9.68 2.39 3.06
N ASN A 139 10.02 3.50 2.39
CA ASN A 139 9.32 3.93 1.18
C ASN A 139 9.38 2.88 0.07
N THR A 140 10.55 2.25 -0.13
CA THR A 140 10.71 1.18 -1.13
C THR A 140 9.85 -0.05 -0.79
N LEU A 141 9.81 -0.46 0.48
CA LEU A 141 9.00 -1.57 0.94
C LEU A 141 7.51 -1.27 0.82
N ARG A 142 7.07 -0.07 1.22
CA ARG A 142 5.66 0.35 1.09
C ARG A 142 5.19 0.36 -0.36
N ILE A 143 6.00 0.86 -1.30
CA ILE A 143 5.69 0.83 -2.73
C ILE A 143 5.48 -0.62 -3.19
N GLN A 144 6.36 -1.54 -2.79
CA GLN A 144 6.23 -2.95 -3.15
C GLN A 144 5.01 -3.62 -2.51
N GLU A 145 4.73 -3.34 -1.23
CA GLU A 145 3.58 -3.90 -0.53
C GLU A 145 2.26 -3.40 -1.16
N ARG A 146 2.18 -2.11 -1.57
CA ARG A 146 1.03 -1.59 -2.33
C ARG A 146 0.88 -2.28 -3.69
N ALA A 147 1.98 -2.46 -4.42
CA ALA A 147 1.94 -3.17 -5.70
C ALA A 147 1.45 -4.61 -5.54
N GLU A 148 1.88 -5.33 -4.50
CA GLU A 148 1.41 -6.67 -4.19
C GLU A 148 -0.05 -6.67 -3.74
N ARG A 149 -0.48 -5.71 -2.90
CA ARG A 149 -1.89 -5.58 -2.52
C ARG A 149 -2.77 -5.34 -3.74
N LEU A 150 -2.37 -4.44 -4.61
CA LEU A 150 -3.08 -4.16 -5.86
C LEU A 150 -3.13 -5.38 -6.79
N ARG A 151 -2.03 -6.14 -6.90
CA ARG A 151 -1.99 -7.40 -7.66
C ARG A 151 -3.00 -8.42 -7.11
N ARG A 152 -3.14 -8.52 -5.78
CA ARG A 152 -4.14 -9.38 -5.13
C ARG A 152 -5.56 -8.89 -5.42
N ILE A 153 -5.81 -7.59 -5.35
CA ILE A 153 -7.11 -6.97 -5.65
C ILE A 153 -7.51 -7.26 -7.11
N ARG A 154 -6.58 -7.14 -8.06
CA ARG A 154 -6.84 -7.39 -9.49
C ARG A 154 -7.29 -8.81 -9.85
N LYS A 155 -7.16 -9.77 -8.92
CA LYS A 155 -7.70 -11.12 -9.14
C LYS A 155 -9.23 -11.16 -9.12
N SER A 156 -9.87 -10.22 -8.41
CA SER A 156 -11.32 -10.11 -8.35
C SER A 156 -11.70 -8.66 -8.00
N THR A 157 -12.17 -7.91 -9.01
CA THR A 157 -12.45 -6.46 -8.90
C THR A 157 -13.93 -6.16 -9.03
N TYR A 158 -14.35 -5.07 -8.38
CA TYR A 158 -15.66 -4.45 -8.57
C TYR A 158 -15.60 -3.52 -9.78
N THR A 159 -16.26 -3.89 -10.88
CA THR A 159 -16.20 -3.17 -12.16
C THR A 159 -17.41 -2.28 -12.42
N LYS A 160 -18.51 -2.44 -11.67
CA LYS A 160 -19.78 -1.72 -11.87
C LYS A 160 -19.89 -0.47 -10.99
N HIS A 161 -18.80 0.28 -10.82
CA HIS A 161 -18.77 1.43 -9.92
C HIS A 161 -19.21 2.75 -10.56
N GLY A 162 -19.31 2.84 -11.90
CA GLY A 162 -19.82 4.01 -12.61
C GLY A 162 -18.98 5.30 -12.54
N LEU A 163 -17.79 5.24 -11.91
CA LEU A 163 -16.92 6.41 -11.73
C LEU A 163 -16.41 7.00 -13.06
N ASP A 164 -16.24 6.14 -14.06
CA ASP A 164 -15.82 6.52 -15.41
C ASP A 164 -16.82 7.46 -16.08
N LYS A 165 -18.11 7.13 -16.00
CA LYS A 165 -19.19 7.93 -16.57
C LYS A 165 -19.44 9.23 -15.79
N LYS A 166 -19.30 9.17 -14.46
CA LYS A 166 -19.65 10.28 -13.57
C LYS A 166 -18.54 11.31 -13.43
N PHE A 167 -17.31 10.84 -13.25
CA PHE A 167 -16.17 11.69 -12.92
C PHE A 167 -15.05 11.66 -13.98
N GLY A 168 -15.12 10.75 -14.97
CA GLY A 168 -14.01 10.48 -15.87
C GLY A 168 -12.84 9.78 -15.19
N LEU A 169 -13.12 8.99 -14.14
CA LEU A 169 -12.12 8.36 -13.28
C LEU A 169 -12.41 6.88 -13.10
N THR A 170 -11.39 6.11 -12.75
CA THR A 170 -11.57 4.71 -12.32
C THR A 170 -10.68 4.38 -11.13
N LEU A 171 -11.14 3.46 -10.29
CA LEU A 171 -10.42 2.89 -9.16
C LEU A 171 -10.40 1.36 -9.25
N THR A 172 -9.30 0.74 -8.87
CA THR A 172 -9.21 -0.71 -8.76
C THR A 172 -9.63 -1.14 -7.36
N MET A 173 -10.90 -1.51 -7.20
CA MET A 173 -11.50 -1.93 -5.92
C MET A 173 -11.69 -3.44 -5.86
N PRO A 174 -11.52 -4.10 -4.68
CA PRO A 174 -11.95 -5.49 -4.47
C PRO A 174 -13.43 -5.70 -4.83
N SER A 175 -13.77 -6.88 -5.36
CA SER A 175 -15.16 -7.24 -5.70
C SER A 175 -16.13 -7.27 -4.52
N ALA A 176 -15.60 -7.31 -3.29
CA ALA A 176 -16.39 -7.25 -2.06
C ALA A 176 -16.99 -5.86 -1.77
N TYR A 177 -16.50 -4.81 -2.42
CA TYR A 177 -17.13 -3.48 -2.36
C TYR A 177 -18.43 -3.46 -3.16
N LYS A 178 -19.36 -2.65 -2.70
CA LYS A 178 -20.64 -2.37 -3.37
C LYS A 178 -20.93 -0.89 -3.29
N THR A 179 -21.64 -0.35 -4.26
CA THR A 179 -22.20 1.00 -4.15
C THR A 179 -23.17 1.02 -2.98
N PHE A 180 -22.90 1.87 -1.99
CA PHE A 180 -23.73 2.05 -0.81
C PHE A 180 -24.72 3.21 -1.02
N LYS A 181 -24.22 4.35 -1.49
CA LYS A 181 -25.02 5.54 -1.79
C LYS A 181 -24.35 6.36 -2.88
N GLU A 182 -25.12 6.99 -3.73
CA GLU A 182 -24.62 7.94 -4.72
C GLU A 182 -25.62 9.05 -5.03
N ASN A 183 -25.10 10.19 -5.48
CA ASN A 183 -25.86 11.30 -6.05
C ASN A 183 -25.06 11.89 -7.23
N GLU A 184 -25.40 13.06 -7.75
CA GLU A 184 -24.74 13.67 -8.91
C GLU A 184 -23.25 13.94 -8.70
N THR A 185 -22.81 14.34 -7.49
CA THR A 185 -21.44 14.75 -7.19
C THR A 185 -20.65 13.76 -6.35
N THR A 186 -21.28 12.70 -5.84
CA THR A 186 -20.67 11.79 -4.87
C THR A 186 -21.00 10.34 -5.17
N SER A 187 -20.03 9.45 -5.02
CA SER A 187 -20.24 8.01 -5.00
C SER A 187 -19.58 7.42 -3.75
N TRP A 188 -20.36 6.67 -2.98
CA TRP A 188 -19.94 6.01 -1.74
C TRP A 188 -20.01 4.49 -1.92
N PHE A 189 -18.88 3.81 -1.68
CA PHE A 189 -18.75 2.35 -1.73
C PHE A 189 -18.45 1.83 -0.34
N GLN A 190 -18.99 0.66 -0.03
CA GLN A 190 -18.81 0.02 1.26
C GLN A 190 -18.46 -1.45 1.10
N ARG A 191 -17.58 -1.94 1.96
CA ARG A 191 -17.26 -3.36 2.12
C ARG A 191 -17.46 -3.77 3.57
N GLU A 192 -18.31 -4.75 3.80
CA GLU A 192 -18.51 -5.36 5.10
C GLU A 192 -17.27 -6.16 5.55
N THR A 193 -17.02 -6.14 6.85
CA THR A 193 -16.04 -6.97 7.53
C THR A 193 -16.71 -7.74 8.67
N GLN A 194 -16.01 -8.63 9.33
CA GLN A 194 -16.59 -9.39 10.47
C GLN A 194 -17.05 -8.49 11.63
N LYS A 195 -16.43 -7.31 11.80
CA LYS A 195 -16.68 -6.42 12.95
C LYS A 195 -16.91 -4.96 12.56
N GLY A 196 -17.43 -4.72 11.37
CA GLY A 196 -17.70 -3.37 10.88
C GLY A 196 -17.57 -3.27 9.36
N HIS A 197 -17.17 -2.12 8.88
CA HIS A 197 -17.12 -1.86 7.44
C HIS A 197 -15.98 -0.90 7.07
N ILE A 198 -15.55 -1.01 5.81
CA ILE A 198 -14.60 -0.12 5.17
C ILE A 198 -15.34 0.65 4.11
N ASN A 199 -15.11 1.94 4.06
CA ASN A 199 -15.81 2.86 3.19
C ASN A 199 -14.84 3.57 2.26
N LEU A 200 -15.29 3.85 1.04
CA LEU A 200 -14.61 4.67 0.05
C LEU A 200 -15.59 5.68 -0.50
N LEU A 201 -15.21 6.94 -0.50
CA LEU A 201 -16.00 8.04 -1.02
C LEU A 201 -15.21 8.74 -2.12
N VAL A 202 -15.86 9.00 -3.24
CA VAL A 202 -15.35 9.83 -4.33
C VAL A 202 -16.32 10.99 -4.52
N THR A 203 -15.83 12.20 -4.36
CA THR A 203 -16.64 13.41 -4.60
C THR A 203 -15.82 14.48 -5.32
N THR A 204 -16.50 15.46 -5.88
CA THR A 204 -15.87 16.64 -6.49
C THR A 204 -16.41 17.90 -5.83
N THR A 205 -15.52 18.88 -5.71
CA THR A 205 -15.84 20.23 -5.22
C THR A 205 -15.45 21.27 -6.27
N PRO A 206 -16.01 22.49 -6.22
CA PRO A 206 -15.53 23.59 -7.04
C PRO A 206 -14.01 23.75 -6.92
N TYR A 207 -13.38 24.16 -8.01
CA TYR A 207 -11.94 24.35 -8.04
C TYR A 207 -11.49 25.41 -7.01
N ASP A 208 -10.50 25.05 -6.23
CA ASP A 208 -9.85 25.89 -5.26
C ASP A 208 -8.35 25.54 -5.25
N GLU A 209 -7.50 26.46 -5.69
CA GLU A 209 -6.06 26.23 -5.81
C GLU A 209 -5.41 26.07 -4.44
N ASP A 210 -5.88 26.84 -3.46
CA ASP A 210 -5.28 26.90 -2.12
C ASP A 210 -5.61 25.70 -1.24
N ILE A 211 -6.60 24.87 -1.64
CA ILE A 211 -7.00 23.71 -0.84
C ILE A 211 -5.92 22.62 -0.79
N VAL A 212 -4.95 22.64 -1.70
CA VAL A 212 -3.82 21.70 -1.74
C VAL A 212 -2.54 22.26 -1.13
N ASP A 213 -2.64 23.34 -0.37
CA ASP A 213 -1.56 23.86 0.47
C ASP A 213 -1.66 23.24 1.87
N GLU A 214 -0.61 22.51 2.30
CA GLU A 214 -0.57 21.84 3.60
C GLU A 214 -0.62 22.79 4.80
N GLN A 215 -0.35 24.10 4.60
CA GLN A 215 -0.44 25.11 5.64
C GLN A 215 -1.89 25.54 5.94
N ASN A 216 -2.84 25.21 5.05
CA ASN A 216 -4.25 25.57 5.19
C ASN A 216 -5.07 24.54 5.97
N LEU A 217 -4.55 24.06 7.12
CA LEU A 217 -5.17 23.02 7.94
C LEU A 217 -6.64 23.29 8.25
N GLU A 218 -6.99 24.52 8.66
CA GLU A 218 -8.37 24.88 9.00
C GLU A 218 -9.32 24.69 7.80
N LYS A 219 -8.89 25.14 6.61
CA LYS A 219 -9.66 25.01 5.37
C LYS A 219 -9.87 23.55 4.98
N ILE A 220 -8.84 22.72 5.18
CA ILE A 220 -8.86 21.27 4.92
C ILE A 220 -9.88 20.59 5.85
N ILE A 221 -9.84 20.89 7.16
CA ILE A 221 -10.78 20.36 8.15
C ILE A 221 -12.22 20.79 7.82
N ILE A 222 -12.44 22.08 7.50
CA ILE A 222 -13.77 22.59 7.11
C ILE A 222 -14.30 21.84 5.89
N LEU A 223 -13.47 21.59 4.88
CA LEU A 223 -13.86 20.81 3.71
C LEU A 223 -14.26 19.39 4.09
N HIS A 224 -13.43 18.69 4.87
CA HIS A 224 -13.68 17.32 5.32
C HIS A 224 -14.99 17.24 6.11
N ASP A 225 -15.19 18.11 7.10
CA ASP A 225 -16.39 18.15 7.94
C ASP A 225 -17.65 18.52 7.12
N SER A 226 -17.52 19.40 6.12
CA SER A 226 -18.62 19.76 5.22
C SER A 226 -19.09 18.60 4.37
N ILE A 227 -18.13 17.81 3.83
CA ILE A 227 -18.41 16.57 3.09
C ILE A 227 -19.08 15.56 4.03
N GLY A 228 -18.54 15.36 5.23
CA GLY A 228 -19.08 14.46 6.23
C GLY A 228 -20.53 14.81 6.58
N LYS A 229 -20.79 16.08 6.88
CA LYS A 229 -22.15 16.58 7.20
C LYS A 229 -23.13 16.40 6.05
N ALA A 230 -22.69 16.59 4.80
CA ALA A 230 -23.55 16.49 3.63
C ALA A 230 -23.87 15.04 3.22
N PHE A 231 -22.92 14.12 3.37
CA PHE A 231 -23.02 12.80 2.74
C PHE A 231 -22.99 11.62 3.72
N ILE A 232 -22.39 11.78 4.92
CA ILE A 232 -22.14 10.67 5.86
C ILE A 232 -22.94 10.92 7.17
N PRO A 233 -24.25 10.58 7.21
CA PRO A 233 -25.03 10.69 8.42
C PRO A 233 -24.58 9.66 9.46
N GLY A 234 -24.66 10.00 10.74
CA GLY A 234 -24.58 9.05 11.83
C GLY A 234 -25.88 8.26 12.01
N ARG A 235 -25.92 7.40 13.04
CA ARG A 235 -27.08 6.56 13.35
C ARG A 235 -28.23 7.32 14.01
N LEU A 236 -27.89 8.39 14.73
CA LEU A 236 -28.87 9.20 15.46
C LEU A 236 -29.31 10.41 14.63
N PRO A 237 -30.53 10.94 14.85
CA PRO A 237 -30.99 12.15 14.19
C PRO A 237 -30.01 13.32 14.41
N ASN A 238 -29.71 14.06 13.32
CA ASN A 238 -28.77 15.18 13.32
C ASN A 238 -27.32 14.85 13.68
N SER A 239 -26.95 13.56 13.72
CA SER A 239 -25.58 13.13 13.85
C SER A 239 -24.92 12.98 12.47
N TYR A 240 -23.64 13.31 12.38
CA TYR A 240 -22.87 13.26 11.14
C TYR A 240 -21.38 13.16 11.39
N PHE A 241 -20.66 12.68 10.39
CA PHE A 241 -19.22 12.48 10.38
C PHE A 241 -18.45 13.81 10.38
N ILE A 242 -17.41 13.90 11.22
CA ILE A 242 -16.47 15.03 11.32
C ILE A 242 -15.06 14.52 11.62
N THR A 243 -14.08 15.40 11.45
CA THR A 243 -12.72 15.20 11.98
C THR A 243 -12.77 15.15 13.50
N GLU A 244 -12.10 14.18 14.11
CA GLU A 244 -11.97 14.11 15.56
C GLU A 244 -11.14 15.30 16.07
N LYS A 245 -11.68 16.02 17.05
CA LYS A 245 -11.06 17.27 17.53
C LYS A 245 -9.88 17.06 18.46
N ALA A 246 -9.72 15.86 19.05
CA ALA A 246 -8.66 15.59 20.01
C ALA A 246 -7.28 15.41 19.36
N TYR A 247 -7.25 15.09 18.07
CA TYR A 247 -6.01 14.81 17.33
C TYR A 247 -5.98 15.58 16.02
N GLU A 248 -4.91 16.35 15.83
CA GLU A 248 -4.64 17.01 14.56
C GLU A 248 -4.27 15.98 13.49
N PRO A 249 -4.87 16.03 12.29
CA PRO A 249 -4.53 15.12 11.20
C PRO A 249 -3.11 15.39 10.67
N TYR A 250 -2.46 14.33 10.22
CA TYR A 250 -1.21 14.40 9.46
C TYR A 250 -1.52 14.82 8.02
N ILE A 251 -0.78 15.80 7.50
CA ILE A 251 -0.96 16.33 6.14
C ILE A 251 0.36 16.26 5.40
N TYR A 252 0.33 15.77 4.17
CA TYR A 252 1.50 15.62 3.32
C TYR A 252 1.20 16.07 1.89
N SER A 253 2.08 16.88 1.33
CA SER A 253 2.08 17.17 -0.10
C SER A 253 2.39 15.91 -0.91
N THR A 254 1.62 15.66 -1.95
CA THR A 254 1.78 14.51 -2.85
C THR A 254 1.33 14.85 -4.26
N THR A 255 1.31 13.84 -5.14
CA THR A 255 0.81 14.01 -6.52
C THR A 255 -0.01 12.80 -6.97
N PHE A 256 -0.94 13.05 -7.90
CA PHE A 256 -1.60 12.03 -8.71
C PHE A 256 -1.29 12.31 -10.18
N GLY A 257 -0.42 11.48 -10.77
CA GLY A 257 0.18 11.80 -12.05
C GLY A 257 0.98 13.10 -11.97
N LYS A 258 0.52 14.14 -12.71
CA LYS A 258 1.11 15.50 -12.67
C LYS A 258 0.29 16.49 -11.84
N LYS A 259 -0.81 16.07 -11.23
CA LYS A 259 -1.70 16.95 -10.46
C LYS A 259 -1.21 17.08 -9.03
N PRO A 260 -1.04 18.29 -8.50
CA PRO A 260 -0.79 18.51 -7.08
C PRO A 260 -1.92 17.93 -6.24
N ALA A 261 -1.57 17.37 -5.09
CA ALA A 261 -2.55 16.80 -4.17
C ALA A 261 -2.04 16.84 -2.73
N LEU A 262 -2.95 16.72 -1.78
CA LEU A 262 -2.65 16.44 -0.38
C LEU A 262 -3.06 15.01 -0.02
N GLU A 263 -2.29 14.41 0.87
CA GLU A 263 -2.63 13.20 1.61
C GLU A 263 -2.88 13.60 3.06
N ILE A 264 -4.08 13.31 3.57
CA ILE A 264 -4.49 13.63 4.93
C ILE A 264 -4.81 12.32 5.65
N ARG A 265 -4.19 12.11 6.82
CA ARG A 265 -4.40 10.94 7.68
C ARG A 265 -4.85 11.38 9.05
N GLY A 266 -5.95 10.86 9.54
CA GLY A 266 -6.46 11.24 10.85
C GLY A 266 -7.51 10.29 11.37
N THR A 267 -8.15 10.73 12.44
CA THR A 267 -9.30 10.06 13.04
C THR A 267 -10.55 10.87 12.83
N TRP A 268 -11.65 10.17 12.55
CA TRP A 268 -12.98 10.74 12.43
C TRP A 268 -13.82 10.33 13.63
N GLU A 269 -14.79 11.16 13.94
CA GLU A 269 -15.84 10.85 14.91
C GLU A 269 -17.21 11.22 14.34
N VAL A 270 -18.27 10.73 14.95
CA VAL A 270 -19.63 11.16 14.64
C VAL A 270 -20.08 12.18 15.67
N LYS A 271 -20.30 13.42 15.23
CA LYS A 271 -20.91 14.44 16.06
C LYS A 271 -22.30 13.99 16.51
N GLY A 272 -22.48 13.80 17.83
CA GLY A 272 -23.75 13.38 18.42
C GLY A 272 -23.93 11.86 18.52
N ASP A 273 -22.90 11.03 18.27
CA ASP A 273 -22.93 9.59 18.46
C ASP A 273 -21.53 9.06 18.84
N PHE A 274 -21.44 7.88 19.45
CA PHE A 274 -20.17 7.24 19.86
C PHE A 274 -19.61 6.34 18.75
N MET A 275 -19.24 6.92 17.63
CA MET A 275 -18.59 6.23 16.53
C MET A 275 -17.33 6.99 16.12
N ALA A 276 -16.21 6.28 15.99
CA ALA A 276 -14.95 6.86 15.57
C ALA A 276 -14.09 5.83 14.83
N GLY A 277 -13.08 6.29 14.12
CA GLY A 277 -12.11 5.43 13.44
C GLY A 277 -11.09 6.22 12.63
N PRO A 278 -10.18 5.55 11.94
CA PRO A 278 -9.23 6.20 11.06
C PRO A 278 -9.84 6.58 9.71
N PHE A 279 -9.31 7.66 9.13
CA PHE A 279 -9.55 8.01 7.73
C PHE A 279 -8.24 8.30 6.99
N LEU A 280 -8.31 8.17 5.68
CA LEU A 280 -7.30 8.60 4.72
C LEU A 280 -8.01 9.35 3.60
N GLN A 281 -7.63 10.60 3.37
CA GLN A 281 -8.20 11.44 2.33
C GLN A 281 -7.10 11.92 1.37
N TYR A 282 -7.43 12.02 0.10
CA TYR A 282 -6.65 12.73 -0.92
C TYR A 282 -7.49 13.85 -1.50
N ILE A 283 -6.94 15.05 -1.52
CA ILE A 283 -7.50 16.21 -2.23
C ILE A 283 -6.62 16.46 -3.44
N ILE A 284 -7.17 16.34 -4.65
CA ILE A 284 -6.42 16.43 -5.90
C ILE A 284 -6.88 17.65 -6.68
N ASN A 285 -5.95 18.51 -7.03
CA ASN A 285 -6.21 19.70 -7.83
C ASN A 285 -6.38 19.29 -9.31
N ASP A 286 -7.63 19.35 -9.81
CA ASP A 286 -7.98 19.02 -11.19
C ASP A 286 -8.33 20.29 -11.98
N LYS A 287 -7.36 21.22 -12.04
CA LYS A 287 -7.48 22.52 -12.72
C LYS A 287 -8.02 22.42 -14.15
N PRO A 288 -7.60 21.44 -14.99
CA PRO A 288 -8.13 21.32 -16.34
C PRO A 288 -9.64 21.12 -16.42
N ASN A 289 -10.25 20.51 -15.40
CA ASN A 289 -11.69 20.25 -15.30
C ASN A 289 -12.39 21.21 -14.32
N ASN A 290 -11.73 22.29 -13.90
CA ASN A 290 -12.24 23.32 -12.97
C ASN A 290 -12.87 22.75 -11.70
N ARG A 291 -12.22 21.76 -11.08
CA ARG A 291 -12.69 21.08 -9.87
C ARG A 291 -11.53 20.60 -9.01
N ASN A 292 -11.80 20.30 -7.75
CA ASN A 292 -10.98 19.41 -6.94
C ASN A 292 -11.66 18.05 -6.84
N ILE A 293 -10.86 16.99 -6.87
CA ILE A 293 -11.32 15.62 -6.64
C ILE A 293 -10.95 15.24 -5.21
N VAL A 294 -11.93 14.82 -4.43
CA VAL A 294 -11.74 14.32 -3.09
C VAL A 294 -11.96 12.81 -3.09
N LEU A 295 -10.93 12.08 -2.76
CA LEU A 295 -10.96 10.64 -2.54
C LEU A 295 -10.81 10.38 -1.06
N GLU A 296 -11.76 9.73 -0.44
CA GLU A 296 -11.70 9.44 0.98
C GLU A 296 -11.95 7.96 1.25
N GLY A 297 -11.26 7.43 2.25
CA GLY A 297 -11.56 6.13 2.79
C GLY A 297 -11.54 6.18 4.30
N PHE A 298 -12.51 5.55 4.95
CA PHE A 298 -12.60 5.48 6.41
C PHE A 298 -13.06 4.10 6.89
N VAL A 299 -12.66 3.78 8.12
CA VAL A 299 -12.90 2.46 8.70
C VAL A 299 -13.71 2.59 9.98
N PHE A 300 -14.80 1.85 10.05
CA PHE A 300 -15.49 1.55 11.31
C PHE A 300 -15.30 0.07 11.63
N ALA A 301 -14.45 -0.26 12.60
CA ALA A 301 -14.17 -1.64 12.99
C ALA A 301 -13.80 -1.68 14.48
N PRO A 302 -14.78 -1.61 15.41
CA PRO A 302 -14.53 -1.66 16.84
C PRO A 302 -13.74 -2.92 17.24
N SER A 303 -12.78 -2.77 18.15
CA SER A 303 -12.00 -3.89 18.72
C SER A 303 -11.23 -4.73 17.69
N THR A 304 -10.83 -4.12 16.57
CA THR A 304 -10.06 -4.78 15.51
C THR A 304 -8.91 -3.87 15.08
N ALA A 305 -7.74 -4.47 14.75
CA ALA A 305 -6.63 -3.76 14.14
C ALA A 305 -7.05 -3.17 12.79
N LYS A 306 -6.65 -1.92 12.52
CA LYS A 306 -7.15 -1.11 11.41
C LYS A 306 -6.06 -0.78 10.37
N ARG A 307 -4.77 -0.95 10.72
CA ARG A 307 -3.65 -0.66 9.83
C ARG A 307 -3.83 -1.28 8.44
N ASP A 308 -4.13 -2.57 8.37
CA ASP A 308 -4.24 -3.26 7.09
C ASP A 308 -5.50 -2.87 6.29
N TYR A 309 -6.55 -2.38 6.98
CA TYR A 309 -7.72 -1.80 6.32
C TYR A 309 -7.39 -0.43 5.71
N VAL A 310 -6.68 0.44 6.47
CA VAL A 310 -6.22 1.74 5.95
C VAL A 310 -5.22 1.54 4.82
N PHE A 311 -4.36 0.52 4.89
CA PHE A 311 -3.44 0.19 3.81
C PHE A 311 -4.16 -0.32 2.54
N GLU A 312 -5.28 -1.04 2.69
CA GLU A 312 -6.14 -1.38 1.55
C GLU A 312 -6.75 -0.14 0.93
N ILE A 313 -7.30 0.77 1.76
CA ILE A 313 -7.83 2.07 1.33
C ILE A 313 -6.76 2.82 0.53
N GLU A 314 -5.57 3.01 1.09
CA GLU A 314 -4.44 3.68 0.41
C GLU A 314 -4.16 3.06 -0.95
N THR A 315 -4.13 1.71 -1.02
CA THR A 315 -3.88 0.99 -2.26
C THR A 315 -4.96 1.24 -3.30
N VAL A 316 -6.23 1.25 -2.89
CA VAL A 316 -7.36 1.50 -3.79
C VAL A 316 -7.37 2.94 -4.27
N LEU A 317 -7.26 3.91 -3.37
CA LEU A 317 -7.31 5.34 -3.73
C LEU A 317 -6.12 5.73 -4.63
N ARG A 318 -4.92 5.21 -4.35
CA ARG A 318 -3.74 5.43 -5.20
C ARG A 318 -3.77 4.67 -6.53
N SER A 319 -4.74 3.79 -6.75
CA SER A 319 -4.96 3.15 -8.05
C SER A 319 -5.75 4.03 -9.04
N LEU A 320 -6.07 5.27 -8.66
CA LEU A 320 -6.80 6.22 -9.49
C LEU A 320 -6.17 6.33 -10.89
N GLN A 321 -7.03 6.25 -11.90
CA GLN A 321 -6.69 6.51 -13.28
C GLN A 321 -7.78 7.39 -13.91
N GLU A 322 -7.39 8.30 -14.79
CA GLU A 322 -8.33 9.06 -15.60
C GLU A 322 -8.77 8.21 -16.78
N THR A 323 -10.06 8.19 -17.05
CA THR A 323 -10.59 7.58 -18.27
C THR A 323 -10.58 8.64 -19.38
N ARG A 324 -10.02 8.28 -20.52
CA ARG A 324 -9.97 9.13 -21.74
C ARG A 324 -11.34 9.26 -22.35
#